data_ae92efb6eed3d0bc7f6f07fcde252174
#
_entry.id   ae92efb6eed3d0bc7f6f07fcde252174
#
_cell.length_a   1.000
_cell.length_b   1.000
_cell.length_c   1.000
_cell.angle_alpha   90.00
_cell.angle_beta   90.00
_cell.angle_gamma   90.00
#
_symmetry.space_group_name_H-M   'P 1'
#
loop_
_entity.id
_entity.type
_entity.pdbx_description
1 polymer ?
#
loop_
_entity_poly.entity_id
_entity_poly.type
_entity_poly.pdbx_seq_one_letter_code
_entity_poly.pdbx_strand_id
1 'polypeptide(L)'
;MSDTSPAIPESIDPANQHKTLTAGQQAVIKKLFRRLIVFLFVLFIFSFLDRINIGFAGLTMGRDLGLSATMFGLATTLFYAAYVIFGIPSNIMLSIVGARRWIATIMVLWGIASTATMFATGPTSLYVLRILVGITEAGFLPGILLYLTFWFPAYFRARANALFMVAMPVTTALGSIVSGYILSLDGVMALKGWQWLFLLEGFPSVLLGVMVWFWLDDSPDKAKWLTKEDKKCLQEMMDNDRLTLVQPEGAISHHAMQQRSMWREIFTPVVMMYTPAYFCLTNTLSAISIWTPQILQSFNQGSSNITIGLLAAVPQICTILGMIYWSRHSDRRQERRHHTALPYLFAAAGWLLASATDHNMIQMLGIIMASTGSFSAMAIFWTTPDQSISLRARAIGIAVINATGNIGSALSPFMIGWLKDLTGSFNSGLWFVAALLVIGAGIIWAIPMQSSRPRATP
;
A
#
# COMPACT_ATOMS: atom_id res chain seq x y z
N MET A 1 -11.18 33.50 54.79
CA MET A 1 -11.08 32.13 54.26
C MET A 1 -11.01 32.29 52.74
N SER A 2 -9.80 32.27 52.24
CA SER A 2 -9.50 32.43 50.81
C SER A 2 -9.59 31.06 50.14
N ASP A 3 -10.50 30.94 49.18
CA ASP A 3 -10.73 29.77 48.34
C ASP A 3 -9.62 29.69 47.29
N THR A 4 -8.65 28.81 47.48
CA THR A 4 -7.62 28.48 46.52
C THR A 4 -7.94 27.13 45.88
N SER A 5 -8.92 27.14 44.97
CA SER A 5 -9.07 26.02 44.04
C SER A 5 -7.85 25.95 43.13
N PRO A 6 -7.19 24.76 42.96
CA PRO A 6 -6.11 24.61 42.02
C PRO A 6 -6.65 24.76 40.60
N ALA A 7 -6.03 25.65 39.80
CA ALA A 7 -6.34 25.84 38.41
C ALA A 7 -6.15 24.49 37.66
N ILE A 8 -7.22 24.02 37.03
CA ILE A 8 -7.17 22.88 36.07
C ILE A 8 -6.24 23.31 34.94
N PRO A 9 -5.17 22.56 34.64
CA PRO A 9 -4.32 22.90 33.50
C PRO A 9 -5.17 22.87 32.23
N GLU A 10 -5.12 23.97 31.46
CA GLU A 10 -5.72 24.07 30.13
C GLU A 10 -5.44 22.80 29.35
N SER A 11 -6.49 22.19 28.81
CA SER A 11 -6.39 21.04 27.92
C SER A 11 -5.47 21.38 26.75
N ILE A 12 -4.27 20.85 26.77
CA ILE A 12 -3.28 21.04 25.73
C ILE A 12 -3.83 20.41 24.45
N ASP A 13 -4.25 21.23 23.50
CA ASP A 13 -4.68 20.80 22.17
C ASP A 13 -3.57 19.95 21.51
N PRO A 14 -3.82 18.68 21.17
CA PRO A 14 -2.84 17.80 20.53
C PRO A 14 -2.23 18.40 19.26
N ALA A 15 -2.98 19.25 18.53
CA ALA A 15 -2.49 19.96 17.35
C ALA A 15 -1.45 21.06 17.68
N ASN A 16 -1.43 21.56 18.93
CA ASN A 16 -0.50 22.59 19.40
C ASN A 16 0.79 22.03 20.02
N GLN A 17 0.79 20.78 20.47
CA GLN A 17 2.01 20.13 21.02
C GLN A 17 3.13 20.01 20.00
N HIS A 18 2.83 19.98 18.69
CA HIS A 18 3.80 19.82 17.62
C HIS A 18 4.43 21.14 17.11
N LYS A 19 3.92 22.29 17.56
CA LYS A 19 4.47 23.61 17.16
C LYS A 19 5.73 24.01 17.93
N THR A 20 6.13 23.28 18.96
CA THR A 20 7.23 23.68 19.85
C THR A 20 8.25 22.59 20.12
N LEU A 21 8.66 21.86 19.05
CA LEU A 21 9.84 21.00 19.19
C LEU A 21 11.07 21.85 19.46
N THR A 22 11.86 21.47 20.46
CA THR A 22 13.15 22.11 20.72
C THR A 22 14.08 21.93 19.53
N ALA A 23 15.06 22.81 19.36
CA ALA A 23 16.05 22.70 18.28
C ALA A 23 16.78 21.34 18.29
N GLY A 24 17.03 20.77 19.48
CA GLY A 24 17.62 19.42 19.65
C GLY A 24 16.70 18.32 19.12
N GLN A 25 15.43 18.36 19.47
CA GLN A 25 14.42 17.39 18.99
C GLN A 25 14.27 17.42 17.47
N GLN A 26 14.22 18.64 16.88
CA GLN A 26 14.17 18.80 15.43
C GLN A 26 15.42 18.23 14.75
N ALA A 27 16.60 18.45 15.31
CA ALA A 27 17.86 17.92 14.78
C ALA A 27 17.88 16.39 14.79
N VAL A 28 17.45 15.76 15.90
CA VAL A 28 17.37 14.30 16.03
C VAL A 28 16.39 13.72 15.01
N ILE A 29 15.19 14.26 14.91
CA ILE A 29 14.16 13.80 13.94
C ILE A 29 14.67 13.95 12.51
N LYS A 30 15.30 15.07 12.15
CA LYS A 30 15.90 15.28 10.82
C LYS A 30 16.97 14.23 10.52
N LYS A 31 17.81 13.87 11.50
CA LYS A 31 18.84 12.83 11.38
C LYS A 31 18.21 11.45 11.14
N LEU A 32 17.16 11.10 11.89
CA LEU A 32 16.39 9.85 11.70
C LEU A 32 15.76 9.78 10.31
N PHE A 33 15.05 10.84 9.88
CA PHE A 33 14.43 10.88 8.56
C PHE A 33 15.44 10.69 7.44
N ARG A 34 16.57 11.42 7.49
CA ARG A 34 17.60 11.34 6.45
C ARG A 34 18.26 9.96 6.38
N ARG A 35 18.47 9.27 7.51
CA ARG A 35 19.15 8.00 7.54
C ARG A 35 18.23 6.81 7.36
N LEU A 36 17.10 6.79 8.06
CA LEU A 36 16.19 5.64 8.06
C LEU A 36 15.11 5.75 7.00
N ILE A 37 14.36 6.87 6.95
CA ILE A 37 13.23 6.98 6.04
C ILE A 37 13.64 6.97 4.58
N VAL A 38 14.73 7.67 4.22
CA VAL A 38 15.25 7.65 2.85
C VAL A 38 15.64 6.25 2.43
N PHE A 39 16.33 5.50 3.29
CA PHE A 39 16.73 4.13 3.00
C PHE A 39 15.52 3.19 2.90
N LEU A 40 14.62 3.22 3.88
CA LEU A 40 13.38 2.42 3.87
C LEU A 40 12.48 2.76 2.66
N PHE A 41 12.47 4.01 2.23
CA PHE A 41 11.76 4.44 1.04
C PHE A 41 12.34 3.79 -0.23
N VAL A 42 13.67 3.73 -0.35
CA VAL A 42 14.32 3.01 -1.45
C VAL A 42 13.97 1.52 -1.42
N LEU A 43 14.03 0.86 -0.24
CA LEU A 43 13.62 -0.54 -0.12
C LEU A 43 12.16 -0.75 -0.54
N PHE A 44 11.28 0.17 -0.18
CA PHE A 44 9.86 0.12 -0.54
C PHE A 44 9.65 0.28 -2.06
N ILE A 45 10.42 1.15 -2.72
CA ILE A 45 10.38 1.30 -4.19
C ILE A 45 10.68 -0.04 -4.85
N PHE A 46 11.76 -0.73 -4.47
CA PHE A 46 12.11 -2.01 -5.08
C PHE A 46 11.11 -3.11 -4.76
N SER A 47 10.58 -3.17 -3.53
CA SER A 47 9.49 -4.10 -3.21
C SER A 47 8.25 -3.86 -4.07
N PHE A 48 7.87 -2.60 -4.28
CA PHE A 48 6.69 -2.30 -5.08
C PHE A 48 6.93 -2.51 -6.58
N LEU A 49 8.16 -2.27 -7.05
CA LEU A 49 8.58 -2.56 -8.42
C LEU A 49 8.45 -4.06 -8.73
N ASP A 50 8.93 -4.93 -7.85
CA ASP A 50 8.80 -6.40 -7.97
C ASP A 50 7.34 -6.89 -8.04
N ARG A 51 6.40 -6.12 -7.50
CA ARG A 51 4.95 -6.42 -7.60
C ARG A 51 4.36 -6.09 -8.96
N ILE A 52 4.82 -5.00 -9.57
CA ILE A 52 4.23 -4.50 -10.82
C ILE A 52 4.94 -5.04 -12.05
N ASN A 53 6.18 -5.52 -11.93
CA ASN A 53 6.97 -6.02 -13.06
C ASN A 53 6.31 -7.16 -13.83
N ILE A 54 5.55 -8.02 -13.12
CA ILE A 54 4.79 -9.10 -13.76
C ILE A 54 3.78 -8.57 -14.79
N GLY A 55 3.18 -7.39 -14.54
CA GLY A 55 2.26 -6.74 -15.47
C GLY A 55 2.95 -6.39 -16.80
N PHE A 56 4.19 -5.89 -16.74
CA PHE A 56 5.02 -5.59 -17.92
C PHE A 56 5.54 -6.86 -18.57
N ALA A 57 6.02 -7.83 -17.79
CA ALA A 57 6.44 -9.13 -18.30
C ALA A 57 5.33 -9.79 -19.14
N GLY A 58 4.06 -9.63 -18.73
CA GLY A 58 2.89 -10.15 -19.45
C GLY A 58 2.75 -9.66 -20.89
N LEU A 59 3.41 -8.56 -21.29
CA LEU A 59 3.40 -8.09 -22.68
C LEU A 59 4.04 -9.08 -23.66
N THR A 60 5.04 -9.83 -23.22
CA THR A 60 5.80 -10.78 -24.05
C THR A 60 5.81 -12.20 -23.48
N MET A 61 5.92 -12.36 -22.16
CA MET A 61 6.03 -13.64 -21.46
C MET A 61 4.83 -14.57 -21.71
N GLY A 62 3.61 -13.99 -21.84
CA GLY A 62 2.39 -14.77 -22.11
C GLY A 62 2.53 -15.61 -23.38
N ARG A 63 3.08 -15.02 -24.44
CA ARG A 63 3.32 -15.71 -25.73
C ARG A 63 4.43 -16.74 -25.62
N ASP A 64 5.54 -16.39 -24.95
CA ASP A 64 6.73 -17.25 -24.86
C ASP A 64 6.49 -18.50 -24.00
N LEU A 65 5.65 -18.38 -22.95
CA LEU A 65 5.33 -19.48 -22.03
C LEU A 65 3.97 -20.16 -22.31
N GLY A 66 3.26 -19.74 -23.37
CA GLY A 66 1.95 -20.29 -23.72
C GLY A 66 0.87 -20.02 -22.66
N LEU A 67 0.89 -18.85 -22.04
CA LEU A 67 -0.06 -18.49 -20.96
C LEU A 67 -1.33 -17.86 -21.56
N SER A 68 -2.50 -18.37 -21.16
CA SER A 68 -3.74 -17.65 -21.33
C SER A 68 -3.83 -16.48 -20.33
N ALA A 69 -4.77 -15.54 -20.53
CA ALA A 69 -4.97 -14.45 -19.59
C ALA A 69 -5.42 -14.95 -18.20
N THR A 70 -6.21 -16.02 -18.16
CA THR A 70 -6.58 -16.72 -16.91
C THR A 70 -5.36 -17.26 -16.19
N MET A 71 -4.47 -17.95 -16.89
CA MET A 71 -3.23 -18.52 -16.32
C MET A 71 -2.32 -17.42 -15.77
N PHE A 72 -2.18 -16.32 -16.50
CA PHE A 72 -1.41 -15.17 -16.06
C PHE A 72 -2.03 -14.51 -14.81
N GLY A 73 -3.35 -14.31 -14.82
CA GLY A 73 -4.09 -13.80 -13.66
C GLY A 73 -3.97 -14.72 -12.44
N LEU A 74 -4.03 -16.05 -12.65
CA LEU A 74 -3.87 -17.05 -11.59
C LEU A 74 -2.47 -16.99 -10.96
N ALA A 75 -1.41 -16.80 -11.75
CA ALA A 75 -0.05 -16.64 -11.23
C ALA A 75 0.05 -15.47 -10.24
N THR A 76 -0.61 -14.36 -10.54
CA THR A 76 -0.67 -13.19 -9.66
C THR A 76 -1.55 -13.44 -8.44
N THR A 77 -2.67 -14.12 -8.62
CA THR A 77 -3.55 -14.53 -7.50
C THR A 77 -2.84 -15.42 -6.50
N LEU A 78 -2.05 -16.39 -6.96
CA LEU A 78 -1.25 -17.27 -6.10
C LEU A 78 -0.19 -16.51 -5.30
N PHE A 79 0.43 -15.48 -5.90
CA PHE A 79 1.32 -14.57 -5.18
C PHE A 79 0.58 -13.88 -4.01
N TYR A 80 -0.57 -13.24 -4.27
CA TYR A 80 -1.32 -12.55 -3.22
C TYR A 80 -1.88 -13.50 -2.17
N ALA A 81 -2.33 -14.69 -2.55
CA ALA A 81 -2.79 -15.72 -1.61
C ALA A 81 -1.67 -16.14 -0.65
N ALA A 82 -0.48 -16.43 -1.18
CA ALA A 82 0.70 -16.75 -0.37
C ALA A 82 1.10 -15.57 0.52
N TYR A 83 1.10 -14.35 -0.01
CA TYR A 83 1.40 -13.12 0.74
C TYR A 83 0.46 -12.93 1.94
N VAL A 84 -0.84 -13.16 1.77
CA VAL A 84 -1.83 -13.05 2.86
C VAL A 84 -1.63 -14.13 3.92
N ILE A 85 -1.47 -15.39 3.48
CA ILE A 85 -1.32 -16.56 4.40
C ILE A 85 -0.06 -16.41 5.24
N PHE A 86 1.06 -16.04 4.63
CA PHE A 86 2.35 -15.95 5.29
C PHE A 86 2.64 -14.60 5.95
N GLY A 87 1.79 -13.60 5.79
CA GLY A 87 1.95 -12.29 6.41
C GLY A 87 1.99 -12.33 7.94
N ILE A 88 1.07 -13.09 8.58
CA ILE A 88 1.05 -13.24 10.05
C ILE A 88 2.27 -14.02 10.55
N PRO A 89 2.61 -15.21 10.02
CA PRO A 89 3.83 -15.93 10.39
C PRO A 89 5.10 -15.07 10.24
N SER A 90 5.21 -14.31 9.16
CA SER A 90 6.35 -13.44 8.92
C SER A 90 6.50 -12.34 9.99
N ASN A 91 5.38 -11.73 10.42
CA ASN A 91 5.40 -10.73 11.48
C ASN A 91 5.75 -11.33 12.86
N ILE A 92 5.33 -12.55 13.13
CA ILE A 92 5.75 -13.29 14.34
C ILE A 92 7.26 -13.52 14.30
N MET A 93 7.79 -13.99 13.18
CA MET A 93 9.23 -14.19 13.02
C MET A 93 10.01 -12.89 13.17
N LEU A 94 9.50 -11.76 12.68
CA LEU A 94 10.12 -10.44 12.87
C LEU A 94 10.23 -10.08 14.36
N SER A 95 9.21 -10.38 15.16
CA SER A 95 9.25 -10.11 16.61
C SER A 95 10.25 -11.01 17.37
N ILE A 96 10.52 -12.23 16.88
CA ILE A 96 11.44 -13.20 17.50
C ILE A 96 12.88 -12.93 17.06
N VAL A 97 13.10 -12.78 15.76
CA VAL A 97 14.46 -12.68 15.15
C VAL A 97 15.02 -11.26 15.25
N GLY A 98 14.15 -10.27 15.34
CA GLY A 98 14.48 -8.84 15.27
C GLY A 98 14.32 -8.27 13.87
N ALA A 99 13.96 -6.98 13.81
CA ALA A 99 13.55 -6.33 12.58
C ALA A 99 14.66 -6.31 11.51
N ARG A 100 15.89 -5.94 11.87
CA ARG A 100 17.04 -5.88 10.95
C ARG A 100 17.28 -7.21 10.25
N ARG A 101 17.43 -8.28 11.05
CA ARG A 101 17.77 -9.60 10.52
C ARG A 101 16.65 -10.16 9.67
N TRP A 102 15.39 -10.00 10.13
CA TRP A 102 14.25 -10.54 9.42
C TRP A 102 13.99 -9.80 8.10
N ILE A 103 14.00 -8.45 8.10
CA ILE A 103 13.84 -7.65 6.88
C ILE A 103 14.94 -7.99 5.87
N ALA A 104 16.20 -8.09 6.31
CA ALA A 104 17.32 -8.48 5.44
C ALA A 104 17.10 -9.87 4.83
N THR A 105 16.71 -10.86 5.65
CA THR A 105 16.48 -12.24 5.20
C THR A 105 15.36 -12.32 4.17
N ILE A 106 14.18 -11.72 4.45
CA ILE A 106 13.06 -11.76 3.51
C ILE A 106 13.39 -11.03 2.21
N MET A 107 14.14 -9.90 2.27
CA MET A 107 14.56 -9.18 1.07
C MET A 107 15.48 -10.00 0.18
N VAL A 108 16.46 -10.69 0.75
CA VAL A 108 17.35 -11.58 -0.01
C VAL A 108 16.56 -12.74 -0.62
N LEU A 109 15.68 -13.37 0.15
CA LEU A 109 14.90 -14.53 -0.31
C LEU A 109 13.92 -14.13 -1.41
N TRP A 110 13.18 -13.02 -1.25
CA TRP A 110 12.26 -12.59 -2.32
C TRP A 110 13.03 -12.14 -3.57
N GLY A 111 14.15 -11.42 -3.40
CA GLY A 111 14.98 -10.99 -4.52
C GLY A 111 15.52 -12.17 -5.32
N ILE A 112 15.94 -13.25 -4.66
CA ILE A 112 16.33 -14.51 -5.30
C ILE A 112 15.11 -15.13 -6.01
N ALA A 113 13.96 -15.23 -5.37
CA ALA A 113 12.76 -15.84 -5.96
C ALA A 113 12.22 -15.01 -7.13
N SER A 114 12.25 -13.66 -7.04
CA SER A 114 11.88 -12.76 -8.13
C SER A 114 12.84 -12.92 -9.33
N THR A 115 14.15 -12.86 -9.09
CA THR A 115 15.17 -13.08 -10.13
C THR A 115 15.03 -14.47 -10.76
N ALA A 116 14.81 -15.52 -9.96
CA ALA A 116 14.62 -16.88 -10.45
C ALA A 116 13.41 -17.02 -11.40
N THR A 117 12.48 -16.07 -11.40
CA THR A 117 11.36 -16.06 -12.35
C THR A 117 11.84 -15.98 -13.81
N MET A 118 13.05 -15.47 -14.06
CA MET A 118 13.67 -15.51 -15.41
C MET A 118 13.84 -16.93 -15.97
N PHE A 119 13.86 -17.95 -15.12
CA PHE A 119 13.98 -19.36 -15.52
C PHE A 119 12.64 -20.08 -15.68
N ALA A 120 11.51 -19.34 -15.63
CA ALA A 120 10.20 -19.95 -15.86
C ALA A 120 10.12 -20.55 -17.28
N THR A 121 9.64 -21.79 -17.38
CA THR A 121 9.52 -22.54 -18.62
C THR A 121 8.08 -22.83 -19.03
N GLY A 122 7.10 -22.44 -18.20
CA GLY A 122 5.68 -22.66 -18.46
C GLY A 122 4.82 -22.26 -17.26
N PRO A 123 3.51 -22.51 -17.31
CA PRO A 123 2.57 -22.08 -16.27
C PRO A 123 2.93 -22.58 -14.87
N THR A 124 3.23 -23.88 -14.73
CA THR A 124 3.51 -24.52 -13.44
C THR A 124 4.74 -23.92 -12.76
N SER A 125 5.84 -23.75 -13.50
CA SER A 125 7.07 -23.13 -12.96
C SER A 125 6.82 -21.68 -12.54
N LEU A 126 6.04 -20.93 -13.31
CA LEU A 126 5.63 -19.56 -12.95
C LEU A 126 4.81 -19.55 -11.67
N TYR A 127 3.84 -20.46 -11.49
CA TYR A 127 3.01 -20.53 -10.29
C TYR A 127 3.85 -20.79 -9.03
N VAL A 128 4.77 -21.76 -9.10
CA VAL A 128 5.66 -22.07 -7.97
C VAL A 128 6.52 -20.85 -7.61
N LEU A 129 7.12 -20.19 -8.61
CA LEU A 129 7.94 -19.00 -8.38
C LEU A 129 7.11 -17.83 -7.81
N ARG A 130 5.88 -17.60 -8.28
CA ARG A 130 4.98 -16.58 -7.74
C ARG A 130 4.58 -16.86 -6.29
N ILE A 131 4.33 -18.12 -5.94
CA ILE A 131 4.07 -18.53 -4.54
C ILE A 131 5.31 -18.25 -3.68
N LEU A 132 6.51 -18.59 -4.13
CA LEU A 132 7.75 -18.35 -3.40
C LEU A 132 7.99 -16.85 -3.18
N VAL A 133 7.79 -16.01 -4.20
CA VAL A 133 7.87 -14.55 -4.04
C VAL A 133 6.85 -14.06 -3.02
N GLY A 134 5.59 -14.54 -3.09
CA GLY A 134 4.54 -14.18 -2.14
C GLY A 134 4.86 -14.54 -0.70
N ILE A 135 5.38 -15.76 -0.45
CA ILE A 135 5.81 -16.21 0.88
C ILE A 135 6.93 -15.31 1.42
N THR A 136 7.93 -15.06 0.59
CA THR A 136 9.15 -14.37 1.02
C THR A 136 8.97 -12.87 1.14
N GLU A 137 8.10 -12.24 0.37
CA GLU A 137 7.76 -10.82 0.47
C GLU A 137 6.75 -10.54 1.60
N ALA A 138 6.01 -11.56 2.04
CA ALA A 138 5.03 -11.44 3.10
C ALA A 138 5.66 -10.86 4.39
N GLY A 139 5.05 -9.81 4.94
CA GLY A 139 5.56 -9.18 6.17
C GLY A 139 6.57 -8.05 5.96
N PHE A 140 7.01 -7.75 4.73
CA PHE A 140 7.93 -6.65 4.50
C PHE A 140 7.33 -5.28 4.91
N LEU A 141 6.19 -4.91 4.34
CA LEU A 141 5.54 -3.64 4.70
C LEU A 141 5.12 -3.58 6.17
N PRO A 142 4.39 -4.58 6.72
CA PRO A 142 4.12 -4.60 8.15
C PRO A 142 5.39 -4.57 9.01
N GLY A 143 6.45 -5.23 8.56
CA GLY A 143 7.75 -5.22 9.23
C GLY A 143 8.38 -3.83 9.28
N ILE A 144 8.35 -3.08 8.17
CA ILE A 144 8.79 -1.67 8.15
C ILE A 144 7.94 -0.83 9.10
N LEU A 145 6.61 -0.97 9.07
CA LEU A 145 5.71 -0.21 9.94
C LEU A 145 6.00 -0.48 11.42
N LEU A 146 6.21 -1.75 11.78
CA LEU A 146 6.61 -2.13 13.12
C LEU A 146 8.02 -1.58 13.46
N TYR A 147 8.99 -1.67 12.55
CA TYR A 147 10.32 -1.09 12.75
C TYR A 147 10.25 0.40 13.06
N LEU A 148 9.41 1.16 12.34
CA LEU A 148 9.22 2.59 12.61
C LEU A 148 8.68 2.88 14.02
N THR A 149 7.95 1.94 14.64
CA THR A 149 7.47 2.14 16.03
C THR A 149 8.59 2.15 17.06
N PHE A 150 9.74 1.55 16.76
CA PHE A 150 10.91 1.57 17.64
C PHE A 150 11.74 2.86 17.52
N TRP A 151 11.53 3.63 16.41
CA TRP A 151 12.36 4.78 16.07
C TRP A 151 11.66 6.12 16.09
N PHE A 152 10.34 6.13 15.97
CA PHE A 152 9.60 7.39 15.83
C PHE A 152 8.38 7.47 16.74
N PRO A 153 8.12 8.63 17.37
CA PRO A 153 6.83 8.94 17.97
C PRO A 153 5.68 8.86 16.95
N ALA A 154 4.43 8.66 17.41
CA ALA A 154 3.26 8.38 16.57
C ALA A 154 3.05 9.40 15.44
N TYR A 155 3.21 10.68 15.73
CA TYR A 155 3.07 11.75 14.74
C TYR A 155 4.02 11.60 13.54
N PHE A 156 5.29 11.30 13.81
CA PHE A 156 6.30 11.16 12.75
C PHE A 156 6.13 9.86 11.97
N ARG A 157 5.58 8.81 12.60
CA ARG A 157 5.20 7.56 11.91
C ARG A 157 4.11 7.82 10.86
N ALA A 158 3.09 8.63 11.21
CA ALA A 158 2.04 9.01 10.27
C ALA A 158 2.61 9.72 9.02
N ARG A 159 3.58 10.63 9.24
CA ARG A 159 4.27 11.32 8.13
C ARG A 159 5.09 10.35 7.27
N ALA A 160 5.77 9.39 7.86
CA ALA A 160 6.51 8.35 7.11
C ALA A 160 5.56 7.47 6.30
N ASN A 161 4.43 7.06 6.88
CA ASN A 161 3.43 6.26 6.18
C ASN A 161 2.83 7.01 4.98
N ALA A 162 2.58 8.31 5.11
CA ALA A 162 2.11 9.14 4.00
C ALA A 162 3.11 9.18 2.83
N LEU A 163 4.42 9.18 3.11
CA LEU A 163 5.46 9.09 2.08
C LEU A 163 5.41 7.77 1.33
N PHE A 164 5.19 6.64 2.03
CA PHE A 164 5.05 5.33 1.39
C PHE A 164 3.81 5.24 0.49
N MET A 165 2.71 5.91 0.85
CA MET A 165 1.52 5.96 -0.02
C MET A 165 1.81 6.70 -1.33
N VAL A 166 2.55 7.80 -1.28
CA VAL A 166 2.98 8.55 -2.49
C VAL A 166 4.02 7.76 -3.28
N ALA A 167 4.83 6.93 -2.62
CA ALA A 167 5.83 6.11 -3.31
C ALA A 167 5.20 5.11 -4.30
N MET A 168 4.00 4.60 -4.02
CA MET A 168 3.35 3.63 -4.92
C MET A 168 3.16 4.16 -6.35
N PRO A 169 2.43 5.26 -6.59
CA PRO A 169 2.26 5.77 -7.94
C PRO A 169 3.58 6.32 -8.53
N VAL A 170 4.49 6.83 -7.71
CA VAL A 170 5.84 7.24 -8.17
C VAL A 170 6.62 6.04 -8.69
N THR A 171 6.66 4.94 -7.93
CA THR A 171 7.31 3.70 -8.35
C THR A 171 6.67 3.13 -9.60
N THR A 172 5.34 3.15 -9.68
CA THR A 172 4.64 2.67 -10.88
C THR A 172 4.97 3.52 -12.10
N ALA A 173 5.04 4.84 -11.97
CA ALA A 173 5.40 5.73 -13.08
C ALA A 173 6.82 5.47 -13.57
N LEU A 174 7.80 5.49 -12.66
CA LEU A 174 9.21 5.27 -12.99
C LEU A 174 9.45 3.83 -13.47
N GLY A 175 8.87 2.87 -12.75
CA GLY A 175 8.95 1.45 -13.09
C GLY A 175 8.38 1.14 -14.48
N SER A 176 7.25 1.76 -14.85
CA SER A 176 6.68 1.59 -16.19
C SER A 176 7.64 1.99 -17.29
N ILE A 177 8.31 3.14 -17.12
CA ILE A 177 9.30 3.62 -18.09
C ILE A 177 10.49 2.64 -18.16
N VAL A 178 11.05 2.30 -16.99
CA VAL A 178 12.21 1.41 -16.89
C VAL A 178 11.89 0.03 -17.44
N SER A 179 10.76 -0.57 -17.05
CA SER A 179 10.33 -1.89 -17.52
C SER A 179 10.12 -1.91 -19.04
N GLY A 180 9.54 -0.83 -19.61
CA GLY A 180 9.38 -0.69 -21.06
C GLY A 180 10.73 -0.69 -21.81
N TYR A 181 11.75 0.00 -21.28
CA TYR A 181 13.11 -0.03 -21.83
C TYR A 181 13.79 -1.39 -21.65
N ILE A 182 13.66 -2.03 -20.49
CA ILE A 182 14.24 -3.35 -20.23
C ILE A 182 13.64 -4.40 -21.18
N LEU A 183 12.34 -4.36 -21.42
CA LEU A 183 11.69 -5.28 -22.37
C LEU A 183 12.20 -5.14 -23.82
N SER A 184 12.78 -3.98 -24.18
CA SER A 184 13.41 -3.80 -25.49
C SER A 184 14.76 -4.49 -25.64
N LEU A 185 15.34 -5.04 -24.55
CA LEU A 185 16.54 -5.87 -24.59
C LEU A 185 16.28 -7.30 -25.07
N ASP A 186 15.11 -7.57 -25.66
CA ASP A 186 14.74 -8.88 -26.18
C ASP A 186 15.78 -9.37 -27.19
N GLY A 187 16.28 -10.61 -27.01
CA GLY A 187 17.33 -11.22 -27.84
C GLY A 187 18.77 -10.87 -27.43
N VAL A 188 18.99 -9.89 -26.57
CA VAL A 188 20.33 -9.55 -26.05
C VAL A 188 20.84 -10.71 -25.20
N MET A 189 22.05 -11.19 -25.44
CA MET A 189 22.68 -12.36 -24.77
C MET A 189 21.78 -13.61 -24.77
N ALA A 190 20.99 -13.80 -25.83
CA ALA A 190 20.04 -14.90 -26.02
C ALA A 190 18.93 -14.94 -24.91
N LEU A 191 18.73 -13.88 -24.14
CA LEU A 191 17.67 -13.77 -23.18
C LEU A 191 16.48 -13.02 -23.78
N LYS A 192 15.28 -13.40 -23.33
CA LYS A 192 14.04 -12.69 -23.63
C LYS A 192 13.91 -11.38 -22.81
N GLY A 193 13.19 -10.40 -23.34
CA GLY A 193 13.00 -9.13 -22.65
C GLY A 193 12.43 -9.27 -21.24
N TRP A 194 11.45 -10.18 -21.05
CA TRP A 194 10.89 -10.45 -19.73
C TRP A 194 11.88 -11.15 -18.76
N GLN A 195 12.86 -11.91 -19.27
CA GLN A 195 13.92 -12.49 -18.45
C GLN A 195 14.86 -11.40 -17.92
N TRP A 196 15.23 -10.44 -18.78
CA TRP A 196 15.98 -9.25 -18.38
C TRP A 196 15.23 -8.45 -17.32
N LEU A 197 13.90 -8.34 -17.44
CA LEU A 197 13.07 -7.61 -16.46
C LEU A 197 13.21 -8.21 -15.06
N PHE A 198 13.01 -9.53 -14.92
CA PHE A 198 13.15 -10.18 -13.62
C PHE A 198 14.59 -10.18 -13.09
N LEU A 199 15.59 -10.23 -13.96
CA LEU A 199 16.98 -10.13 -13.56
C LEU A 199 17.32 -8.72 -13.04
N LEU A 200 17.01 -7.67 -13.80
CA LEU A 200 17.42 -6.31 -13.50
C LEU A 200 16.58 -5.63 -12.41
N GLU A 201 15.34 -6.04 -12.21
CA GLU A 201 14.48 -5.51 -11.16
C GLU A 201 14.50 -6.37 -9.90
N GLY A 202 14.66 -7.69 -9.99
CA GLY A 202 14.71 -8.59 -8.84
C GLY A 202 16.08 -8.63 -8.15
N PHE A 203 17.18 -8.69 -8.90
CA PHE A 203 18.52 -8.81 -8.33
C PHE A 203 18.92 -7.64 -7.41
N PRO A 204 18.58 -6.37 -7.70
CA PRO A 204 18.84 -5.29 -6.75
C PRO A 204 18.21 -5.49 -5.37
N SER A 205 17.07 -6.18 -5.27
CA SER A 205 16.46 -6.51 -3.98
C SER A 205 17.36 -7.43 -3.13
N VAL A 206 18.12 -8.33 -3.76
CA VAL A 206 19.13 -9.15 -3.08
C VAL A 206 20.23 -8.27 -2.50
N LEU A 207 20.79 -7.37 -3.32
CA LEU A 207 21.85 -6.45 -2.89
C LEU A 207 21.40 -5.54 -1.75
N LEU A 208 20.18 -4.99 -1.87
CA LEU A 208 19.57 -4.16 -0.83
C LEU A 208 19.32 -4.97 0.46
N GLY A 209 18.88 -6.21 0.35
CA GLY A 209 18.73 -7.11 1.51
C GLY A 209 20.06 -7.34 2.25
N VAL A 210 21.14 -7.58 1.53
CA VAL A 210 22.50 -7.65 2.10
C VAL A 210 22.87 -6.31 2.73
N MET A 211 22.56 -5.17 2.08
CA MET A 211 22.84 -3.85 2.61
C MET A 211 22.04 -3.56 3.90
N VAL A 212 20.78 -4.00 4.00
CA VAL A 212 19.97 -3.91 5.22
C VAL A 212 20.67 -4.54 6.41
N TRP A 213 21.32 -5.70 6.21
CA TRP A 213 22.04 -6.41 7.27
C TRP A 213 23.15 -5.58 7.91
N PHE A 214 23.79 -4.70 7.15
CA PHE A 214 24.90 -3.87 7.62
C PHE A 214 24.48 -2.43 7.97
N TRP A 215 23.40 -1.92 7.38
CA TRP A 215 23.01 -0.51 7.49
C TRP A 215 21.97 -0.22 8.58
N LEU A 216 21.00 -1.12 8.79
CA LEU A 216 19.97 -0.94 9.81
C LEU A 216 20.47 -1.39 11.18
N ASP A 217 20.00 -0.69 12.21
CA ASP A 217 20.16 -1.08 13.61
C ASP A 217 18.80 -1.54 14.16
N ASP A 218 18.77 -2.50 15.09
CA ASP A 218 17.51 -3.02 15.64
C ASP A 218 16.74 -2.00 16.50
N SER A 219 17.47 -1.14 17.20
CA SER A 219 16.89 -0.13 18.10
C SER A 219 17.80 1.09 18.22
N PRO A 220 17.27 2.25 18.69
CA PRO A 220 18.06 3.45 18.93
C PRO A 220 19.24 3.23 19.87
N ASP A 221 19.09 2.38 20.87
CA ASP A 221 20.16 2.11 21.86
C ASP A 221 21.39 1.47 21.24
N LYS A 222 21.19 0.60 20.22
CA LYS A 222 22.26 -0.09 19.51
C LYS A 222 22.87 0.76 18.39
N ALA A 223 22.25 1.87 18.02
CA ALA A 223 22.71 2.72 16.93
C ALA A 223 24.01 3.46 17.29
N LYS A 224 25.08 3.20 16.52
CA LYS A 224 26.39 3.82 16.72
C LYS A 224 26.47 5.26 16.20
N TRP A 225 25.58 5.65 15.31
CA TRP A 225 25.54 6.97 14.68
C TRP A 225 24.71 8.02 15.46
N LEU A 226 24.02 7.61 16.53
CA LEU A 226 23.36 8.50 17.48
C LEU A 226 24.30 8.80 18.65
N THR A 227 24.42 10.07 19.01
CA THR A 227 25.13 10.48 20.24
C THR A 227 24.34 10.08 21.49
N LYS A 228 24.96 10.14 22.65
CA LYS A 228 24.27 9.86 23.92
C LYS A 228 23.13 10.86 24.16
N GLU A 229 23.32 12.12 23.78
CA GLU A 229 22.32 13.20 23.86
C GLU A 229 21.16 12.93 22.90
N ASP A 230 21.44 12.51 21.65
CA ASP A 230 20.42 12.13 20.67
C ASP A 230 19.54 11.00 21.21
N LYS A 231 20.15 9.95 21.80
CA LYS A 231 19.42 8.80 22.36
C LYS A 231 18.53 9.20 23.53
N LYS A 232 19.05 10.03 24.44
CA LYS A 232 18.27 10.54 25.58
C LYS A 232 17.09 11.39 25.10
N CYS A 233 17.32 12.32 24.19
CA CYS A 233 16.30 13.16 23.61
C CYS A 233 15.20 12.33 22.91
N LEU A 234 15.59 11.31 22.15
CA LEU A 234 14.64 10.41 21.48
C LEU A 234 13.84 9.59 22.49
N GLN A 235 14.48 9.07 23.53
CA GLN A 235 13.82 8.31 24.60
C GLN A 235 12.76 9.17 25.30
N GLU A 236 13.10 10.40 25.67
CA GLU A 236 12.16 11.36 26.28
C GLU A 236 10.96 11.63 25.35
N MET A 237 11.19 11.79 24.05
CA MET A 237 10.11 11.96 23.08
C MET A 237 9.19 10.72 22.99
N MET A 238 9.77 9.52 22.99
CA MET A 238 9.03 8.26 22.94
C MET A 238 8.23 8.01 24.23
N ASP A 239 8.81 8.33 25.38
CA ASP A 239 8.13 8.16 26.68
C ASP A 239 6.98 9.16 26.84
N ASN A 240 7.15 10.41 26.40
CA ASN A 240 6.07 11.39 26.36
C ASN A 240 4.92 10.96 25.43
N ASP A 241 5.25 10.38 24.25
CA ASP A 241 4.25 9.85 23.33
C ASP A 241 3.46 8.68 23.96
N ARG A 242 4.14 7.80 24.70
CA ARG A 242 3.49 6.71 25.45
C ARG A 242 2.57 7.23 26.56
N LEU A 243 2.99 8.24 27.31
CA LEU A 243 2.19 8.83 28.38
C LEU A 243 0.91 9.49 27.85
N THR A 244 0.97 10.16 26.70
CA THR A 244 -0.21 10.74 26.05
C THR A 244 -1.20 9.68 25.53
N LEU A 245 -0.70 8.50 25.12
CA LEU A 245 -1.53 7.38 24.69
C LEU A 245 -2.16 6.60 25.88
N VAL A 246 -1.59 6.72 27.07
CA VAL A 246 -2.02 6.01 28.31
C VAL A 246 -2.95 6.87 29.18
N GLN A 247 -3.19 8.16 28.86
CA GLN A 247 -4.15 8.95 29.66
C GLN A 247 -5.55 8.31 29.60
N PRO A 248 -6.08 7.86 30.73
CA PRO A 248 -7.37 7.20 30.79
C PRO A 248 -8.48 8.25 30.72
N GLU A 249 -9.28 8.22 29.68
CA GLU A 249 -10.66 8.63 29.82
C GLU A 249 -11.35 7.64 30.78
N GLY A 250 -11.44 8.02 32.06
CA GLY A 250 -12.22 7.34 33.09
C GLY A 250 -11.73 5.93 33.44
N ALA A 251 -11.29 5.74 34.67
CA ALA A 251 -10.95 4.43 35.23
C ALA A 251 -12.13 3.44 35.16
N ILE A 252 -12.28 2.80 34.02
CA ILE A 252 -13.12 1.60 33.88
C ILE A 252 -12.27 0.45 34.38
N SER A 253 -12.69 -0.15 35.48
CA SER A 253 -11.99 -1.21 36.21
C SER A 253 -11.47 -2.30 35.24
N HIS A 254 -10.20 -2.65 35.34
CA HIS A 254 -9.53 -3.68 34.54
C HIS A 254 -10.25 -5.06 34.56
N HIS A 255 -11.11 -5.32 35.53
CA HIS A 255 -11.86 -6.60 35.66
C HIS A 255 -13.08 -6.70 34.75
N ALA A 256 -13.70 -5.58 34.32
CA ALA A 256 -14.81 -5.61 33.34
C ALA A 256 -14.31 -5.68 31.88
N MET A 257 -13.01 -5.48 31.66
CA MET A 257 -12.36 -5.44 30.35
C MET A 257 -12.09 -6.83 29.75
N GLN A 258 -12.02 -7.88 30.56
CA GLN A 258 -11.49 -9.19 30.16
C GLN A 258 -12.53 -10.17 29.60
N GLN A 259 -13.82 -9.86 29.61
CA GLN A 259 -14.87 -10.84 29.29
C GLN A 259 -15.72 -10.58 28.03
N ARG A 260 -15.51 -9.49 27.28
CA ARG A 260 -16.19 -9.37 25.99
C ARG A 260 -15.35 -10.04 24.90
N SER A 261 -15.91 -11.12 24.33
CA SER A 261 -15.31 -11.88 23.24
C SER A 261 -14.75 -10.98 22.13
N MET A 262 -13.47 -11.18 21.79
CA MET A 262 -12.76 -10.52 20.67
C MET A 262 -13.56 -10.61 19.35
N TRP A 263 -14.29 -11.70 19.14
CA TRP A 263 -15.18 -11.91 18.02
C TRP A 263 -16.30 -10.86 17.90
N ARG A 264 -16.81 -10.37 19.04
CA ARG A 264 -17.88 -9.36 19.04
C ARG A 264 -17.39 -7.98 18.57
N GLU A 265 -16.11 -7.70 18.69
CA GLU A 265 -15.48 -6.46 18.21
C GLU A 265 -15.16 -6.53 16.72
N ILE A 266 -14.82 -7.71 16.20
CA ILE A 266 -14.62 -7.97 14.76
C ILE A 266 -15.94 -7.77 13.98
N PHE A 267 -17.05 -8.26 14.53
CA PHE A 267 -18.37 -8.21 13.88
C PHE A 267 -19.16 -6.93 14.20
N THR A 268 -18.48 -5.82 14.50
CA THR A 268 -19.18 -4.53 14.60
C THR A 268 -19.70 -4.10 13.21
N PRO A 269 -20.93 -3.54 13.12
CA PRO A 269 -21.50 -3.13 11.83
C PRO A 269 -20.57 -2.23 11.01
N VAL A 270 -19.82 -1.38 11.68
CA VAL A 270 -18.86 -0.47 11.03
C VAL A 270 -17.71 -1.23 10.38
N VAL A 271 -17.06 -2.17 11.07
CA VAL A 271 -15.99 -3.01 10.51
C VAL A 271 -16.52 -3.84 9.34
N MET A 272 -17.73 -4.41 9.50
CA MET A 272 -18.39 -5.21 8.46
C MET A 272 -18.71 -4.39 7.19
N MET A 273 -18.91 -3.08 7.30
CA MET A 273 -19.11 -2.19 6.14
C MET A 273 -17.79 -1.74 5.50
N TYR A 274 -16.76 -1.41 6.31
CA TYR A 274 -15.45 -1.04 5.76
C TYR A 274 -14.78 -2.19 5.01
N THR A 275 -14.98 -3.42 5.46
CA THR A 275 -14.40 -4.63 4.89
C THR A 275 -14.71 -4.82 3.40
N PRO A 276 -15.98 -4.89 2.94
CA PRO A 276 -16.30 -5.00 1.53
C PRO A 276 -16.00 -3.72 0.74
N ALA A 277 -16.08 -2.54 1.35
CA ALA A 277 -15.66 -1.31 0.69
C ALA A 277 -14.17 -1.33 0.34
N TYR A 278 -13.31 -1.77 1.25
CA TYR A 278 -11.88 -1.90 1.00
C TYR A 278 -11.56 -3.01 -0.01
N PHE A 279 -12.27 -4.14 0.03
CA PHE A 279 -12.17 -5.18 -0.98
C PHE A 279 -12.43 -4.64 -2.40
N CYS A 280 -13.48 -3.82 -2.58
CA CYS A 280 -13.77 -3.19 -3.87
C CYS A 280 -12.63 -2.27 -4.33
N LEU A 281 -12.02 -1.52 -3.40
CA LEU A 281 -10.91 -0.62 -3.71
C LEU A 281 -9.63 -1.37 -4.10
N THR A 282 -9.25 -2.36 -3.33
CA THR A 282 -8.03 -3.12 -3.61
C THR A 282 -8.12 -3.94 -4.89
N ASN A 283 -9.34 -4.34 -5.27
CA ASN A 283 -9.61 -4.98 -6.56
C ASN A 283 -9.18 -4.08 -7.72
N THR A 284 -9.59 -2.81 -7.74
CA THR A 284 -9.19 -1.87 -8.80
C THR A 284 -7.70 -1.51 -8.76
N LEU A 285 -7.11 -1.36 -7.56
CA LEU A 285 -5.68 -1.08 -7.44
C LEU A 285 -4.82 -2.21 -8.01
N SER A 286 -5.22 -3.47 -7.79
CA SER A 286 -4.57 -4.63 -8.37
C SER A 286 -4.77 -4.67 -9.90
N ALA A 287 -5.98 -4.37 -10.39
CA ALA A 287 -6.25 -4.27 -11.82
C ALA A 287 -5.34 -3.24 -12.50
N ILE A 288 -5.20 -2.05 -11.92
CA ILE A 288 -4.31 -0.98 -12.42
C ILE A 288 -2.86 -1.46 -12.45
N SER A 289 -2.38 -2.08 -11.38
CA SER A 289 -0.97 -2.47 -11.26
C SER A 289 -0.58 -3.59 -12.21
N ILE A 290 -1.48 -4.54 -12.48
CA ILE A 290 -1.17 -5.78 -13.21
C ILE A 290 -1.58 -5.71 -14.67
N TRP A 291 -2.76 -5.15 -14.96
CA TRP A 291 -3.35 -5.23 -16.30
C TRP A 291 -3.16 -3.97 -17.14
N THR A 292 -2.83 -2.80 -16.55
CA THR A 292 -2.68 -1.55 -17.34
C THR A 292 -1.73 -1.70 -18.52
N PRO A 293 -0.51 -2.32 -18.42
CA PRO A 293 0.36 -2.47 -19.57
C PRO A 293 -0.29 -3.27 -20.70
N GLN A 294 -0.95 -4.39 -20.40
CA GLN A 294 -1.60 -5.24 -21.39
C GLN A 294 -2.89 -4.60 -21.97
N ILE A 295 -3.64 -3.86 -21.17
CA ILE A 295 -4.80 -3.08 -21.62
C ILE A 295 -4.32 -2.01 -22.60
N LEU A 296 -3.28 -1.25 -22.26
CA LEU A 296 -2.70 -0.25 -23.16
C LEU A 296 -2.16 -0.86 -24.46
N GLN A 297 -1.54 -2.05 -24.39
CA GLN A 297 -1.08 -2.77 -25.56
C GLN A 297 -2.25 -3.20 -26.46
N SER A 298 -3.38 -3.63 -25.86
CA SER A 298 -4.57 -4.01 -26.63
C SER A 298 -5.20 -2.82 -27.37
N PHE A 299 -5.12 -1.61 -26.81
CA PHE A 299 -5.60 -0.38 -27.43
C PHE A 299 -4.63 0.21 -28.46
N ASN A 300 -3.31 -0.03 -28.29
CA ASN A 300 -2.25 0.51 -29.12
C ASN A 300 -1.49 -0.64 -29.81
N GLN A 301 -2.20 -1.43 -30.60
CA GLN A 301 -1.63 -2.57 -31.32
C GLN A 301 -0.46 -2.14 -32.24
N GLY A 302 0.63 -2.90 -32.17
CA GLY A 302 1.84 -2.59 -32.92
C GLY A 302 2.79 -1.59 -32.29
N SER A 303 2.44 -0.99 -31.14
CA SER A 303 3.35 -0.10 -30.42
C SER A 303 4.48 -0.89 -29.76
N SER A 304 5.66 -0.25 -29.68
CA SER A 304 6.83 -0.82 -29.01
C SER A 304 6.62 -0.92 -27.49
N ASN A 305 7.35 -1.83 -26.83
CA ASN A 305 7.31 -1.96 -25.37
C ASN A 305 7.72 -0.65 -24.67
N ILE A 306 8.64 0.11 -25.24
CA ILE A 306 9.03 1.45 -24.75
C ILE A 306 7.83 2.40 -24.78
N THR A 307 7.09 2.42 -25.89
CA THR A 307 5.89 3.27 -26.03
C THR A 307 4.84 2.88 -24.99
N ILE A 308 4.59 1.59 -24.78
CA ILE A 308 3.64 1.12 -23.76
C ILE A 308 4.11 1.52 -22.36
N GLY A 309 5.41 1.40 -22.06
CA GLY A 309 5.99 1.85 -20.80
C GLY A 309 5.78 3.35 -20.52
N LEU A 310 6.04 4.18 -21.53
CA LEU A 310 5.80 5.63 -21.45
C LEU A 310 4.32 5.96 -21.29
N LEU A 311 3.44 5.31 -22.06
CA LEU A 311 1.99 5.49 -21.93
C LEU A 311 1.48 5.06 -20.55
N ALA A 312 2.00 3.98 -19.98
CA ALA A 312 1.62 3.50 -18.65
C ALA A 312 2.07 4.45 -17.51
N ALA A 313 3.11 5.26 -17.74
CA ALA A 313 3.55 6.26 -16.77
C ALA A 313 2.60 7.47 -16.69
N VAL A 314 1.91 7.83 -17.78
CA VAL A 314 1.04 9.01 -17.83
C VAL A 314 -0.08 8.96 -16.79
N PRO A 315 -0.89 7.89 -16.67
CA PRO A 315 -1.92 7.79 -15.63
C PRO A 315 -1.36 7.96 -14.22
N GLN A 316 -0.16 7.44 -13.95
CA GLN A 316 0.46 7.50 -12.62
C GLN A 316 0.93 8.92 -12.26
N ILE A 317 1.47 9.67 -13.23
CA ILE A 317 1.84 11.08 -13.04
C ILE A 317 0.58 11.91 -12.72
N CYS A 318 -0.49 11.73 -13.48
CA CYS A 318 -1.77 12.38 -13.21
C CYS A 318 -2.34 11.98 -11.83
N THR A 319 -2.16 10.70 -11.45
CA THR A 319 -2.57 10.17 -10.15
C THR A 319 -1.86 10.87 -8.99
N ILE A 320 -0.56 11.11 -9.08
CA ILE A 320 0.20 11.82 -8.03
C ILE A 320 -0.39 13.21 -7.80
N LEU A 321 -0.62 13.95 -8.88
CA LEU A 321 -1.17 15.31 -8.80
C LEU A 321 -2.59 15.31 -8.25
N GLY A 322 -3.44 14.43 -8.78
CA GLY A 322 -4.84 14.29 -8.35
C GLY A 322 -4.97 13.87 -6.89
N MET A 323 -4.18 12.89 -6.44
CA MET A 323 -4.17 12.40 -5.06
C MET A 323 -3.76 13.52 -4.08
N ILE A 324 -2.71 14.30 -4.39
CA ILE A 324 -2.26 15.42 -3.55
C ILE A 324 -3.34 16.50 -3.48
N TYR A 325 -3.92 16.87 -4.63
CA TYR A 325 -4.98 17.88 -4.69
C TYR A 325 -6.21 17.44 -3.88
N TRP A 326 -6.68 16.22 -4.10
CA TRP A 326 -7.89 15.70 -3.48
C TRP A 326 -7.75 15.49 -1.97
N SER A 327 -6.60 15.00 -1.52
CA SER A 327 -6.31 14.85 -0.10
C SER A 327 -6.27 16.21 0.62
N ARG A 328 -5.61 17.21 0.03
CA ARG A 328 -5.59 18.58 0.58
C ARG A 328 -6.98 19.21 0.61
N HIS A 329 -7.81 18.97 -0.40
CA HIS A 329 -9.19 19.45 -0.44
C HIS A 329 -10.03 18.79 0.66
N SER A 330 -9.91 17.48 0.86
CA SER A 330 -10.56 16.76 1.97
C SER A 330 -10.12 17.30 3.35
N ASP A 331 -8.82 17.57 3.52
CA ASP A 331 -8.28 18.11 4.78
C ASP A 331 -8.83 19.52 5.08
N ARG A 332 -8.95 20.37 4.07
CA ARG A 332 -9.52 21.72 4.23
C ARG A 332 -11.03 21.70 4.55
N ARG A 333 -11.77 20.75 3.97
CA ARG A 333 -13.21 20.62 4.18
C ARG A 333 -13.57 19.85 5.44
N GLN A 334 -12.62 19.13 6.04
CA GLN A 334 -12.82 18.24 7.20
C GLN A 334 -13.97 17.24 6.97
N GLU A 335 -14.17 16.85 5.72
CA GLU A 335 -15.21 15.94 5.28
C GLU A 335 -14.55 14.72 4.60
N ARG A 336 -14.82 13.51 5.10
CA ARG A 336 -14.17 12.28 4.65
C ARG A 336 -15.08 11.38 3.83
N ARG A 337 -16.38 11.40 4.10
CA ARG A 337 -17.35 10.49 3.50
C ARG A 337 -17.47 10.67 1.99
N HIS A 338 -17.81 11.89 1.55
CA HIS A 338 -17.93 12.19 0.11
C HIS A 338 -16.55 12.18 -0.56
N HIS A 339 -15.49 12.62 0.15
CA HIS A 339 -14.13 12.59 -0.38
C HIS A 339 -13.57 11.17 -0.52
N THR A 340 -14.16 10.16 0.12
CA THR A 340 -13.84 8.75 -0.13
C THR A 340 -14.74 8.17 -1.23
N ALA A 341 -16.06 8.40 -1.18
CA ALA A 341 -17.01 7.79 -2.11
C ALA A 341 -16.92 8.35 -3.54
N LEU A 342 -16.79 9.67 -3.71
CA LEU A 342 -16.70 10.30 -5.04
C LEU A 342 -15.53 9.79 -5.89
N PRO A 343 -14.31 9.62 -5.36
CA PRO A 343 -13.22 9.01 -6.12
C PRO A 343 -13.48 7.57 -6.58
N TYR A 344 -14.24 6.75 -5.82
CA TYR A 344 -14.67 5.43 -6.29
C TYR A 344 -15.54 5.56 -7.54
N LEU A 345 -16.52 6.47 -7.55
CA LEU A 345 -17.38 6.70 -8.72
C LEU A 345 -16.59 7.30 -9.88
N PHE A 346 -15.65 8.20 -9.61
CA PHE A 346 -14.77 8.76 -10.63
C PHE A 346 -13.91 7.67 -11.29
N ALA A 347 -13.39 6.73 -10.49
CA ALA A 347 -12.64 5.58 -10.99
C ALA A 347 -13.55 4.61 -11.78
N ALA A 348 -14.78 4.36 -11.30
CA ALA A 348 -15.75 3.53 -12.02
C ALA A 348 -16.10 4.13 -13.38
N ALA A 349 -16.40 5.45 -13.42
CA ALA A 349 -16.65 6.17 -14.67
C ALA A 349 -15.42 6.09 -15.61
N GLY A 350 -14.20 6.14 -15.08
CA GLY A 350 -12.97 5.96 -15.84
C GLY A 350 -12.88 4.60 -16.51
N TRP A 351 -13.15 3.50 -15.79
CA TRP A 351 -13.16 2.16 -16.37
C TRP A 351 -14.26 1.97 -17.42
N LEU A 352 -15.45 2.51 -17.17
CA LEU A 352 -16.54 2.48 -18.16
C LEU A 352 -16.17 3.30 -19.40
N LEU A 353 -15.57 4.46 -19.26
CA LEU A 353 -15.13 5.30 -20.37
C LEU A 353 -14.06 4.58 -21.21
N ALA A 354 -13.09 3.92 -20.55
CA ALA A 354 -12.04 3.16 -21.22
C ALA A 354 -12.59 1.98 -22.05
N SER A 355 -13.72 1.39 -21.63
CA SER A 355 -14.36 0.26 -22.31
C SER A 355 -15.41 0.65 -23.36
N ALA A 356 -15.85 1.92 -23.37
CA ALA A 356 -16.99 2.35 -24.19
C ALA A 356 -16.62 2.87 -25.58
N THR A 357 -15.33 2.94 -25.89
CA THR A 357 -14.83 3.55 -27.13
C THR A 357 -13.58 2.85 -27.66
N ASP A 358 -13.37 2.93 -28.96
CA ASP A 358 -12.14 2.46 -29.60
C ASP A 358 -11.14 3.61 -29.86
N HIS A 359 -11.44 4.82 -29.39
CA HIS A 359 -10.55 5.97 -29.57
C HIS A 359 -9.49 6.03 -28.49
N ASN A 360 -8.22 5.79 -28.82
CA ASN A 360 -7.08 5.63 -27.90
C ASN A 360 -6.96 6.76 -26.86
N MET A 361 -7.20 8.02 -27.27
CA MET A 361 -7.11 9.17 -26.33
C MET A 361 -8.20 9.15 -25.26
N ILE A 362 -9.42 8.73 -25.63
CA ILE A 362 -10.54 8.63 -24.67
C ILE A 362 -10.33 7.43 -23.76
N GLN A 363 -9.82 6.31 -24.28
CA GLN A 363 -9.43 5.15 -23.49
C GLN A 363 -8.35 5.52 -22.47
N MET A 364 -7.33 6.27 -22.91
CA MET A 364 -6.28 6.78 -22.00
C MET A 364 -6.86 7.69 -20.92
N LEU A 365 -7.77 8.61 -21.27
CA LEU A 365 -8.47 9.45 -20.28
C LEU A 365 -9.22 8.60 -19.26
N GLY A 366 -9.89 7.54 -19.71
CA GLY A 366 -10.57 6.57 -18.84
C GLY A 366 -9.60 5.92 -17.84
N ILE A 367 -8.43 5.46 -18.30
CA ILE A 367 -7.41 4.87 -17.43
C ILE A 367 -6.84 5.90 -16.44
N ILE A 368 -6.63 7.16 -16.87
CA ILE A 368 -6.20 8.27 -15.98
C ILE A 368 -7.24 8.49 -14.88
N MET A 369 -8.54 8.55 -15.24
CA MET A 369 -9.61 8.71 -14.28
C MET A 369 -9.68 7.53 -13.30
N ALA A 370 -9.59 6.29 -13.81
CA ALA A 370 -9.61 5.07 -13.01
C ALA A 370 -8.45 5.04 -11.99
N SER A 371 -7.24 5.33 -12.43
CA SER A 371 -6.04 5.36 -11.58
C SER A 371 -6.12 6.49 -10.56
N THR A 372 -6.39 7.72 -10.99
CA THR A 372 -6.46 8.90 -10.11
C THR A 372 -7.54 8.75 -9.05
N GLY A 373 -8.73 8.25 -9.43
CA GLY A 373 -9.82 8.01 -8.49
C GLY A 373 -9.46 6.95 -7.45
N SER A 374 -8.92 5.80 -7.90
CA SER A 374 -8.60 4.69 -7.01
C SER A 374 -7.53 5.05 -5.96
N PHE A 375 -6.44 5.69 -6.36
CA PHE A 375 -5.39 6.10 -5.43
C PHE A 375 -5.80 7.28 -4.54
N SER A 376 -6.63 8.21 -5.04
CA SER A 376 -7.21 9.27 -4.22
C SER A 376 -8.14 8.72 -3.15
N ALA A 377 -8.97 7.73 -3.50
CA ALA A 377 -9.78 7.00 -2.54
C ALA A 377 -8.95 6.30 -1.48
N MET A 378 -7.88 5.60 -1.90
CA MET A 378 -6.96 4.88 -1.00
C MET A 378 -6.30 5.81 0.01
N ALA A 379 -5.85 7.00 -0.42
CA ALA A 379 -5.20 7.97 0.45
C ALA A 379 -6.10 8.47 1.59
N ILE A 380 -7.41 8.60 1.32
CA ILE A 380 -8.38 9.09 2.32
C ILE A 380 -9.01 7.94 3.10
N PHE A 381 -9.19 6.77 2.49
CA PHE A 381 -9.87 5.62 3.09
C PHE A 381 -9.35 5.31 4.49
N TRP A 382 -8.04 5.20 4.67
CA TRP A 382 -7.43 4.84 5.95
C TRP A 382 -7.53 5.91 7.05
N THR A 383 -7.99 7.13 6.70
CA THR A 383 -8.28 8.15 7.71
C THR A 383 -9.69 8.02 8.30
N THR A 384 -10.55 7.21 7.69
CA THR A 384 -11.97 7.09 8.08
C THR A 384 -12.24 6.03 9.13
N PRO A 385 -11.61 4.82 9.13
CA PRO A 385 -11.81 3.82 10.18
C PRO A 385 -11.40 4.33 11.57
N ASP A 386 -10.35 5.13 11.64
CA ASP A 386 -9.87 5.73 12.90
C ASP A 386 -10.91 6.61 13.59
N GLN A 387 -11.81 7.24 12.84
CA GLN A 387 -12.87 8.11 13.35
C GLN A 387 -14.17 7.35 13.68
N SER A 388 -14.35 6.17 13.08
CA SER A 388 -15.62 5.42 13.14
C SER A 388 -15.54 4.17 14.00
N ILE A 389 -14.35 3.62 14.22
CA ILE A 389 -14.12 2.40 15.01
C ILE A 389 -13.67 2.80 16.41
N SER A 390 -14.26 2.19 17.46
CA SER A 390 -13.85 2.43 18.84
C SER A 390 -12.36 2.12 19.04
N LEU A 391 -11.68 2.86 19.92
CA LEU A 391 -10.25 2.66 20.24
C LEU A 391 -9.92 1.19 20.56
N ARG A 392 -10.84 0.50 21.21
CA ARG A 392 -10.71 -0.91 21.61
C ARG A 392 -10.73 -1.88 20.42
N ALA A 393 -11.65 -1.65 19.46
CA ALA A 393 -11.82 -2.50 18.29
C ALA A 393 -10.88 -2.11 17.12
N ARG A 394 -10.20 -0.95 17.22
CA ARG A 394 -9.48 -0.33 16.10
C ARG A 394 -8.39 -1.23 15.52
N ALA A 395 -7.51 -1.77 16.36
CA ALA A 395 -6.40 -2.60 15.89
C ALA A 395 -6.89 -3.86 15.17
N ILE A 396 -7.88 -4.54 15.74
CA ILE A 396 -8.48 -5.76 15.19
C ILE A 396 -9.28 -5.43 13.93
N GLY A 397 -10.10 -4.36 13.98
CA GLY A 397 -10.89 -3.91 12.84
C GLY A 397 -10.03 -3.55 11.63
N ILE A 398 -8.95 -2.79 11.83
CA ILE A 398 -7.98 -2.45 10.77
C ILE A 398 -7.34 -3.71 10.19
N ALA A 399 -6.96 -4.68 11.03
CA ALA A 399 -6.38 -5.94 10.58
C ALA A 399 -7.37 -6.74 9.71
N VAL A 400 -8.64 -6.84 10.11
CA VAL A 400 -9.69 -7.54 9.35
C VAL A 400 -9.95 -6.84 8.01
N ILE A 401 -10.11 -5.51 8.01
CA ILE A 401 -10.32 -4.72 6.79
C ILE A 401 -9.15 -4.94 5.83
N ASN A 402 -7.91 -4.86 6.31
CA ASN A 402 -6.72 -5.04 5.48
C ASN A 402 -6.59 -6.47 4.93
N ALA A 403 -6.81 -7.49 5.76
CA ALA A 403 -6.75 -8.89 5.32
C ALA A 403 -7.78 -9.19 4.22
N THR A 404 -9.02 -8.73 4.40
CA THR A 404 -10.08 -8.92 3.41
C THR A 404 -9.84 -8.12 2.14
N GLY A 405 -9.28 -6.91 2.25
CA GLY A 405 -8.84 -6.13 1.10
C GLY A 405 -7.80 -6.86 0.25
N ASN A 406 -6.83 -7.51 0.88
CA ASN A 406 -5.85 -8.32 0.15
C ASN A 406 -6.48 -9.48 -0.62
N ILE A 407 -7.61 -10.03 -0.18
CA ILE A 407 -8.40 -11.01 -0.96
C ILE A 407 -8.93 -10.35 -2.24
N GLY A 408 -9.36 -9.08 -2.20
CA GLY A 408 -9.75 -8.31 -3.39
C GLY A 408 -8.60 -8.16 -4.38
N SER A 409 -7.40 -7.86 -3.88
CA SER A 409 -6.18 -7.80 -4.71
C SER A 409 -5.83 -9.15 -5.33
N ALA A 410 -6.07 -10.26 -4.62
CA ALA A 410 -5.84 -11.60 -5.13
C ALA A 410 -6.86 -11.99 -6.21
N LEU A 411 -8.14 -11.68 -6.00
CA LEU A 411 -9.22 -12.09 -6.89
C LEU A 411 -9.19 -11.34 -8.24
N SER A 412 -8.86 -10.06 -8.23
CA SER A 412 -8.92 -9.18 -9.39
C SER A 412 -8.13 -9.69 -10.61
N PRO A 413 -6.86 -10.09 -10.50
CA PRO A 413 -6.10 -10.53 -11.66
C PRO A 413 -6.70 -11.79 -12.32
N PHE A 414 -7.16 -12.74 -11.52
CA PHE A 414 -7.81 -13.94 -12.01
C PHE A 414 -9.12 -13.62 -12.74
N MET A 415 -9.99 -12.82 -12.12
CA MET A 415 -11.30 -12.49 -12.68
C MET A 415 -11.19 -11.74 -14.01
N ILE A 416 -10.28 -10.78 -14.10
CA ILE A 416 -10.06 -10.02 -15.35
C ILE A 416 -9.49 -10.96 -16.42
N GLY A 417 -8.52 -11.81 -16.07
CA GLY A 417 -7.95 -12.79 -17.01
C GLY A 417 -8.97 -13.80 -17.52
N TRP A 418 -9.81 -14.33 -16.61
CA TRP A 418 -10.87 -15.28 -16.95
C TRP A 418 -11.95 -14.64 -17.85
N LEU A 419 -12.40 -13.44 -17.51
CA LEU A 419 -13.36 -12.71 -18.33
C LEU A 419 -12.78 -12.37 -19.71
N LYS A 420 -11.49 -12.03 -19.79
CA LYS A 420 -10.80 -11.81 -21.06
C LYS A 420 -10.76 -13.06 -21.93
N ASP A 421 -10.40 -14.22 -21.37
CA ASP A 421 -10.36 -15.48 -22.12
C ASP A 421 -11.77 -15.90 -22.58
N LEU A 422 -12.80 -15.64 -21.75
CA LEU A 422 -14.19 -15.98 -22.05
C LEU A 422 -14.80 -15.08 -23.14
N THR A 423 -14.47 -13.78 -23.16
CA THR A 423 -15.13 -12.78 -24.02
C THR A 423 -14.23 -12.29 -25.16
N GLY A 424 -12.95 -12.64 -25.16
CA GLY A 424 -11.96 -12.16 -26.14
C GLY A 424 -11.49 -10.72 -25.90
N SER A 425 -12.03 -9.99 -24.90
CA SER A 425 -11.75 -8.57 -24.67
C SER A 425 -11.52 -8.28 -23.18
N PHE A 426 -10.78 -7.21 -22.89
CA PHE A 426 -10.66 -6.68 -21.52
C PHE A 426 -11.95 -5.98 -21.02
N ASN A 427 -12.86 -5.55 -21.92
CA ASN A 427 -14.00 -4.72 -21.57
C ASN A 427 -14.86 -5.31 -20.44
N SER A 428 -15.14 -6.62 -20.47
CA SER A 428 -15.89 -7.30 -19.41
C SER A 428 -15.20 -7.27 -18.05
N GLY A 429 -13.85 -7.39 -18.05
CA GLY A 429 -13.05 -7.19 -16.84
C GLY A 429 -13.12 -5.76 -16.30
N LEU A 430 -13.10 -4.76 -17.19
CA LEU A 430 -13.24 -3.34 -16.80
C LEU A 430 -14.63 -3.05 -16.23
N TRP A 431 -15.71 -3.63 -16.80
CA TRP A 431 -17.07 -3.52 -16.25
C TRP A 431 -17.20 -4.19 -14.89
N PHE A 432 -16.58 -5.35 -14.70
CA PHE A 432 -16.55 -6.02 -13.39
C PHE A 432 -15.92 -5.11 -12.31
N VAL A 433 -14.77 -4.51 -12.60
CA VAL A 433 -14.08 -3.60 -11.65
C VAL A 433 -14.93 -2.34 -11.42
N ALA A 434 -15.52 -1.76 -12.47
CA ALA A 434 -16.38 -0.59 -12.35
C ALA A 434 -17.61 -0.88 -11.47
N ALA A 435 -18.26 -2.03 -11.64
CA ALA A 435 -19.40 -2.44 -10.82
C ALA A 435 -19.01 -2.57 -9.33
N LEU A 436 -17.89 -3.19 -9.03
CA LEU A 436 -17.37 -3.26 -7.66
C LEU A 436 -17.12 -1.88 -7.05
N LEU A 437 -16.59 -0.94 -7.83
CA LEU A 437 -16.36 0.43 -7.36
C LEU A 437 -17.66 1.17 -7.05
N VAL A 438 -18.71 0.99 -7.87
CA VAL A 438 -20.03 1.58 -7.60
C VAL A 438 -20.61 1.00 -6.31
N ILE A 439 -20.52 -0.33 -6.13
CA ILE A 439 -20.94 -0.99 -4.88
C ILE A 439 -20.15 -0.44 -3.69
N GLY A 440 -18.82 -0.34 -3.82
CA GLY A 440 -17.96 0.22 -2.78
C GLY A 440 -18.31 1.66 -2.41
N ALA A 441 -18.61 2.51 -3.38
CA ALA A 441 -19.08 3.88 -3.14
C ALA A 441 -20.39 3.90 -2.35
N GLY A 442 -21.36 3.07 -2.74
CA GLY A 442 -22.64 2.94 -2.03
C GLY A 442 -22.46 2.51 -0.58
N ILE A 443 -21.56 1.54 -0.33
CA ILE A 443 -21.23 1.10 1.03
C ILE A 443 -20.61 2.23 1.84
N ILE A 444 -19.63 2.98 1.28
CA ILE A 444 -19.00 4.12 1.96
C ILE A 444 -20.06 5.19 2.33
N TRP A 445 -21.02 5.46 1.45
CA TRP A 445 -22.11 6.39 1.76
C TRP A 445 -23.04 5.89 2.86
N ALA A 446 -23.21 4.60 2.99
CA ALA A 446 -24.05 3.99 4.03
C ALA A 446 -23.34 3.91 5.41
N ILE A 447 -22.00 4.05 5.49
CA ILE A 447 -21.28 4.01 6.77
C ILE A 447 -21.69 5.20 7.66
N PRO A 448 -22.12 4.98 8.92
CA PRO A 448 -22.43 6.05 9.85
C PRO A 448 -21.14 6.74 10.34
N MET A 449 -20.65 7.72 9.59
CA MET A 449 -19.53 8.56 10.03
C MET A 449 -20.06 9.71 10.88
N GLN A 450 -19.49 9.92 12.06
CA GLN A 450 -19.79 11.10 12.87
C GLN A 450 -19.25 12.34 12.14
N SER A 451 -20.12 13.32 11.89
CA SER A 451 -19.67 14.59 11.35
C SER A 451 -18.85 15.29 12.42
N SER A 452 -17.60 15.64 12.10
CA SER A 452 -16.69 16.39 12.97
C SER A 452 -17.08 17.87 13.14
N ARG A 453 -18.30 18.26 12.78
CA ARG A 453 -18.79 19.61 13.11
C ARG A 453 -19.10 19.65 14.60
N PRO A 454 -18.48 20.56 15.40
CA PRO A 454 -18.99 20.88 16.72
C PRO A 454 -20.44 21.29 16.54
N ARG A 455 -21.38 20.65 17.26
CA ARG A 455 -22.72 21.21 17.40
C ARG A 455 -22.53 22.61 17.95
N ALA A 456 -22.81 23.64 17.16
CA ALA A 456 -23.04 24.96 17.69
C ALA A 456 -24.19 24.79 18.70
N THR A 457 -23.86 24.88 19.98
CA THR A 457 -24.87 25.03 21.05
C THR A 457 -25.61 26.31 20.80
N PRO A 458 -26.95 26.30 20.84
CA PRO A 458 -27.78 27.47 20.63
C PRO A 458 -27.49 28.56 21.65
#